data_58a3441199b8680511a33107300e9552
#
_entry.id   58a3441199b8680511a33107300e9552
#
_cell.length_a   1.000
_cell.length_b   1.000
_cell.length_c   1.000
_cell.angle_alpha   90.00
_cell.angle_beta   90.00
_cell.angle_gamma   90.00
#
_symmetry.space_group_name_H-M   'P 1'
#
loop_
_entity.id
_entity.type
_entity.pdbx_description
1 polymer ?
#
loop_
_entity_poly.entity_id
_entity_poly.type
_entity_poly.pdbx_seq_one_letter_code
_entity_poly.pdbx_strand_id
1 'polypeptide(L)'
;IVIYVIEFLLFICFSINIIYLLFFSVMSCKKCEKNADPISVYKKIAILIPAYREDKVILECVNSCLQQNYPKEAYDVVVISDRMKDETNNYLSSLPIELVKVFFENSTKSKALNLAMEQIGDYDIALVLDADNTIENDFLCQINEIFANPSVQIVQAHRTAKNTNTNM
;
A
#
# COMPACT_ATOMS: atom_id res chain seq x y z
N ILE A 1 -46.75 -3.26 20.70
CA ILE A 1 -46.39 -4.43 19.87
C ILE A 1 -45.36 -3.99 18.78
N VAL A 2 -45.65 -2.98 17.97
CA VAL A 2 -44.76 -2.53 16.88
C VAL A 2 -43.38 -2.12 17.40
N ILE A 3 -43.33 -1.39 18.51
CA ILE A 3 -42.03 -0.95 19.13
C ILE A 3 -41.18 -2.14 19.55
N TYR A 4 -41.74 -3.14 20.20
CA TYR A 4 -41.04 -4.37 20.60
C TYR A 4 -40.49 -5.18 19.40
N VAL A 5 -41.23 -5.19 18.28
CA VAL A 5 -40.75 -5.82 17.05
C VAL A 5 -39.55 -5.08 16.49
N ILE A 6 -39.59 -3.76 16.47
CA ILE A 6 -38.46 -2.93 16.01
C ILE A 6 -37.22 -3.12 16.90
N GLU A 7 -37.43 -3.09 18.23
CA GLU A 7 -36.33 -3.34 19.18
C GLU A 7 -35.70 -4.72 18.99
N PHE A 8 -36.53 -5.74 18.79
CA PHE A 8 -36.04 -7.10 18.53
C PHE A 8 -35.23 -7.21 17.23
N LEU A 9 -35.72 -6.58 16.16
CA LEU A 9 -34.98 -6.54 14.87
C LEU A 9 -33.66 -5.80 14.98
N LEU A 10 -33.62 -4.67 15.68
CA LEU A 10 -32.39 -3.92 15.94
C LEU A 10 -31.42 -4.76 16.78
N PHE A 11 -31.88 -5.44 17.81
CA PHE A 11 -31.06 -6.33 18.63
C PHE A 11 -30.42 -7.44 17.79
N ILE A 12 -31.18 -8.08 16.91
CA ILE A 12 -30.64 -9.10 15.99
C ILE A 12 -29.56 -8.49 15.07
N CYS A 13 -29.85 -7.33 14.46
CA CYS A 13 -28.94 -6.66 13.56
C CYS A 13 -27.60 -6.31 14.25
N PHE A 14 -27.63 -5.73 15.45
CA PHE A 14 -26.42 -5.42 16.23
C PHE A 14 -25.69 -6.68 16.67
N SER A 15 -26.41 -7.73 17.08
CA SER A 15 -25.79 -9.00 17.47
C SER A 15 -25.01 -9.64 16.33
N ILE A 16 -25.58 -9.65 15.12
CA ILE A 16 -24.90 -10.16 13.93
C ILE A 16 -23.63 -9.34 13.63
N ASN A 17 -23.70 -8.02 13.72
CA ASN A 17 -22.53 -7.15 13.52
C ASN A 17 -21.42 -7.42 14.54
N ILE A 18 -21.76 -7.57 15.83
CA ILE A 18 -20.80 -7.87 16.88
C ILE A 18 -20.13 -9.24 16.65
N ILE A 19 -20.90 -10.26 16.31
CA ILE A 19 -20.39 -11.60 16.01
C ILE A 19 -19.44 -11.55 14.79
N TYR A 20 -19.83 -10.82 13.75
CA TYR A 20 -19.01 -10.61 12.57
C TYR A 20 -17.65 -9.98 12.93
N LEU A 21 -17.65 -8.87 13.67
CA LEU A 21 -16.44 -8.18 14.09
C LEU A 21 -15.56 -9.05 15.00
N LEU A 22 -16.15 -9.79 15.94
CA LEU A 22 -15.44 -10.73 16.80
C LEU A 22 -14.78 -11.85 15.99
N PHE A 23 -15.49 -12.43 15.03
CA PHE A 23 -14.97 -13.49 14.17
C PHE A 23 -13.71 -12.99 13.43
N PHE A 24 -13.78 -11.84 12.76
CA PHE A 24 -12.62 -11.29 12.03
C PHE A 24 -11.49 -10.85 12.96
N SER A 25 -11.80 -10.32 14.14
CA SER A 25 -10.79 -9.98 15.15
C SER A 25 -10.01 -11.21 15.61
N VAL A 26 -10.69 -12.31 15.91
CA VAL A 26 -10.04 -13.58 16.30
C VAL A 26 -9.23 -14.17 15.15
N MET A 27 -9.76 -14.13 13.93
CA MET A 27 -9.04 -14.60 12.74
C MET A 27 -7.78 -13.77 12.45
N SER A 28 -7.81 -12.47 12.71
CA SER A 28 -6.66 -11.57 12.57
C SER A 28 -5.54 -11.84 13.59
N CYS A 29 -5.84 -12.47 14.72
CA CYS A 29 -4.82 -12.86 15.71
C CYS A 29 -3.96 -14.07 15.30
N LYS A 30 -4.30 -14.77 14.20
CA LYS A 30 -3.44 -15.82 13.67
C LYS A 30 -2.19 -15.18 13.08
N LYS A 31 -1.07 -15.28 13.81
CA LYS A 31 0.25 -14.91 13.27
C LYS A 31 0.54 -15.78 12.05
N CYS A 32 0.86 -15.15 10.94
CA CYS A 32 1.51 -15.82 9.83
C CYS A 32 2.87 -16.32 10.35
N GLU A 33 3.11 -17.62 10.40
CA GLU A 33 4.43 -18.15 10.73
C GLU A 33 5.41 -17.66 9.65
N LYS A 34 6.42 -16.91 10.09
CA LYS A 34 7.53 -16.52 9.23
C LYS A 34 8.41 -17.76 9.04
N ASN A 35 8.18 -18.51 8.01
CA ASN A 35 9.17 -19.47 7.51
C ASN A 35 10.23 -18.64 6.77
N ALA A 36 11.27 -18.23 7.49
CA ALA A 36 12.41 -17.54 6.92
C ALA A 36 13.35 -18.55 6.25
N ASP A 37 12.92 -19.13 5.13
CA ASP A 37 13.86 -19.72 4.20
C ASP A 37 14.68 -18.58 3.56
N PRO A 38 16.01 -18.75 3.37
CA PRO A 38 16.82 -17.72 2.77
C PRO A 38 16.25 -17.36 1.39
N ILE A 39 16.15 -16.05 1.11
CA ILE A 39 15.62 -15.53 -0.15
C ILE A 39 16.42 -16.16 -1.30
N SER A 40 15.83 -17.13 -1.97
CA SER A 40 16.45 -17.84 -3.08
C SER A 40 16.30 -17.12 -4.42
N VAL A 41 15.25 -16.30 -4.55
CA VAL A 41 14.94 -15.53 -5.77
C VAL A 41 14.30 -14.20 -5.39
N TYR A 42 14.83 -13.11 -5.94
CA TYR A 42 14.21 -11.79 -5.82
C TYR A 42 13.16 -11.61 -6.91
N LYS A 43 11.92 -11.37 -6.51
CA LYS A 43 10.81 -11.05 -7.42
C LYS A 43 10.91 -9.61 -7.89
N LYS A 44 10.47 -9.36 -9.12
CA LYS A 44 10.41 -7.99 -9.66
C LYS A 44 9.20 -7.24 -9.09
N ILE A 45 9.44 -6.12 -8.41
CA ILE A 45 8.41 -5.38 -7.66
C ILE A 45 8.22 -3.98 -8.26
N ALA A 46 6.96 -3.62 -8.59
CA ALA A 46 6.59 -2.25 -8.90
C ALA A 46 5.98 -1.58 -7.67
N ILE A 47 6.56 -0.48 -7.18
CA ILE A 47 6.00 0.35 -6.12
C ILE A 47 5.19 1.47 -6.77
N LEU A 48 3.88 1.39 -6.71
CA LEU A 48 2.93 2.33 -7.31
C LEU A 48 2.48 3.35 -6.27
N ILE A 49 2.81 4.62 -6.48
CA ILE A 49 2.50 5.73 -5.56
C ILE A 49 1.55 6.71 -6.25
N PRO A 50 0.23 6.54 -6.11
CA PRO A 50 -0.74 7.50 -6.62
C PRO A 50 -0.71 8.77 -5.76
N ALA A 51 -0.35 9.91 -6.36
CA ALA A 51 -0.19 11.19 -5.71
C ALA A 51 -1.10 12.26 -6.34
N TYR A 52 -2.17 12.65 -5.63
CA TYR A 52 -3.08 13.71 -6.03
C TYR A 52 -2.88 14.94 -5.14
N ARG A 53 -2.18 15.97 -5.65
CA ARG A 53 -1.85 17.21 -4.90
C ARG A 53 -1.07 16.96 -3.59
N GLU A 54 -0.24 15.92 -3.56
CA GLU A 54 0.52 15.50 -2.36
C GLU A 54 1.95 16.08 -2.33
N ASP A 55 2.12 17.31 -2.85
CA ASP A 55 3.43 17.98 -2.96
C ASP A 55 4.26 18.04 -1.68
N LYS A 56 3.59 18.05 -0.50
CA LYS A 56 4.27 18.22 0.78
C LYS A 56 4.89 16.95 1.33
N VAL A 57 4.33 15.80 0.99
CA VAL A 57 4.66 14.51 1.64
C VAL A 57 5.32 13.51 0.68
N ILE A 58 5.09 13.65 -0.62
CA ILE A 58 5.54 12.70 -1.64
C ILE A 58 7.05 12.45 -1.61
N LEU A 59 7.86 13.45 -1.34
CA LEU A 59 9.33 13.31 -1.36
C LEU A 59 9.82 12.39 -0.24
N GLU A 60 9.21 12.42 0.92
CA GLU A 60 9.57 11.54 2.02
C GLU A 60 9.18 10.08 1.72
N CYS A 61 8.00 9.87 1.14
CA CYS A 61 7.56 8.58 0.65
C CYS A 61 8.54 7.99 -0.37
N VAL A 62 8.84 8.74 -1.43
CA VAL A 62 9.77 8.32 -2.50
C VAL A 62 11.15 8.01 -1.95
N ASN A 63 11.69 8.85 -1.06
CA ASN A 63 12.99 8.61 -0.44
C ASN A 63 13.02 7.30 0.36
N SER A 64 11.96 6.96 1.10
CA SER A 64 11.87 5.69 1.82
C SER A 64 11.86 4.49 0.87
N CYS A 65 11.24 4.64 -0.30
CA CYS A 65 11.23 3.61 -1.34
C CYS A 65 12.61 3.42 -1.99
N LEU A 66 13.35 4.51 -2.22
CA LEU A 66 14.70 4.45 -2.80
C LEU A 66 15.77 3.88 -1.84
N GLN A 67 15.49 3.88 -0.53
CA GLN A 67 16.41 3.38 0.52
C GLN A 67 16.23 1.90 0.86
N GLN A 68 15.47 1.14 0.06
CA GLN A 68 15.22 -0.27 0.32
C GLN A 68 16.48 -1.13 0.21
N ASN A 69 16.65 -2.07 1.16
CA ASN A 69 17.65 -3.13 1.16
C ASN A 69 17.23 -4.27 0.22
N TYR A 70 17.00 -3.93 -1.04
CA TYR A 70 16.55 -4.85 -2.09
C TYR A 70 17.39 -4.58 -3.35
N PRO A 71 17.67 -5.59 -4.21
CA PRO A 71 18.43 -5.36 -5.44
C PRO A 71 17.78 -4.27 -6.29
N LYS A 72 18.55 -3.25 -6.66
CA LYS A 72 18.04 -2.07 -7.37
C LYS A 72 17.44 -2.40 -8.74
N GLU A 73 17.93 -3.46 -9.36
CA GLU A 73 17.43 -4.00 -10.64
C GLU A 73 16.14 -4.82 -10.49
N ALA A 74 15.75 -5.15 -9.26
CA ALA A 74 14.57 -5.98 -8.99
C ALA A 74 13.36 -5.17 -8.48
N TYR A 75 13.44 -3.84 -8.41
CA TYR A 75 12.26 -3.03 -8.13
C TYR A 75 12.34 -1.66 -8.80
N ASP A 76 11.17 -1.13 -9.11
CA ASP A 76 11.00 0.21 -9.64
C ASP A 76 10.00 1.01 -8.80
N VAL A 77 10.23 2.32 -8.67
CA VAL A 77 9.34 3.25 -8.00
C VAL A 77 8.60 4.06 -9.05
N VAL A 78 7.30 3.91 -9.11
CA VAL A 78 6.43 4.56 -10.09
C VAL A 78 5.53 5.56 -9.38
N VAL A 79 5.79 6.85 -9.58
CA VAL A 79 4.96 7.93 -9.03
C VAL A 79 3.93 8.35 -10.08
N ILE A 80 2.64 8.25 -9.72
CA ILE A 80 1.54 8.66 -10.58
C ILE A 80 1.10 10.05 -10.13
N SER A 81 1.64 11.06 -10.81
CA SER A 81 1.45 12.47 -10.47
C SER A 81 0.16 13.00 -11.09
N ASP A 82 -0.84 13.29 -10.26
CA ASP A 82 -2.09 13.92 -10.66
C ASP A 82 -2.24 15.30 -9.99
N ARG A 83 -2.22 16.35 -10.80
CA ARG A 83 -2.33 17.76 -10.38
C ARG A 83 -1.30 18.19 -9.33
N MET A 84 -0.11 17.60 -9.38
CA MET A 84 1.06 18.04 -8.62
C MET A 84 1.67 19.29 -9.26
N LYS A 85 2.38 20.06 -8.47
CA LYS A 85 3.09 21.27 -8.94
C LYS A 85 4.23 20.91 -9.89
N ASP A 86 4.51 21.80 -10.84
CA ASP A 86 5.62 21.60 -11.77
C ASP A 86 6.98 21.53 -11.07
N GLU A 87 7.19 22.31 -10.01
CA GLU A 87 8.42 22.25 -9.18
C GLU A 87 8.63 20.85 -8.60
N THR A 88 7.57 20.26 -8.02
CA THR A 88 7.61 18.90 -7.45
C THR A 88 7.84 17.87 -8.55
N ASN A 89 7.15 17.98 -9.68
CA ASN A 89 7.31 17.07 -10.81
C ASN A 89 8.73 17.15 -11.41
N ASN A 90 9.32 18.34 -11.52
CA ASN A 90 10.67 18.51 -12.01
C ASN A 90 11.71 17.88 -11.07
N TYR A 91 11.51 18.02 -9.76
CA TYR A 91 12.36 17.37 -8.78
C TYR A 91 12.24 15.83 -8.85
N LEU A 92 11.02 15.31 -8.88
CA LEU A 92 10.75 13.87 -9.00
C LEU A 92 11.38 13.28 -10.27
N SER A 93 11.32 14.02 -11.38
CA SER A 93 11.95 13.60 -12.66
C SER A 93 13.48 13.53 -12.61
N SER A 94 14.12 14.13 -11.61
CA SER A 94 15.58 14.05 -11.40
C SER A 94 16.01 12.84 -10.57
N LEU A 95 15.05 12.13 -9.95
CA LEU A 95 15.30 10.94 -9.14
C LEU A 95 15.25 9.67 -10.02
N PRO A 96 15.87 8.57 -9.59
CA PRO A 96 15.83 7.30 -10.31
C PRO A 96 14.47 6.60 -10.09
N ILE A 97 13.40 7.19 -10.60
CA ILE A 97 12.02 6.73 -10.52
C ILE A 97 11.31 6.91 -11.87
N GLU A 98 10.23 6.20 -12.06
CA GLU A 98 9.32 6.43 -13.19
C GLU A 98 8.23 7.43 -12.77
N LEU A 99 8.08 8.53 -13.52
CA LEU A 99 7.08 9.56 -13.26
C LEU A 99 5.99 9.54 -14.35
N VAL A 100 4.82 9.02 -13.99
CA VAL A 100 3.64 9.00 -14.84
C VAL A 100 2.78 10.22 -14.53
N LYS A 101 2.79 11.23 -15.42
CA LYS A 101 1.96 12.43 -15.27
C LYS A 101 0.57 12.16 -15.84
N VAL A 102 -0.45 12.35 -15.03
CA VAL A 102 -1.85 12.16 -15.42
C VAL A 102 -2.66 13.42 -15.16
N PHE A 103 -3.72 13.60 -15.94
CA PHE A 103 -4.68 14.66 -15.76
C PHE A 103 -6.07 14.13 -16.09
N PHE A 104 -6.86 13.90 -15.04
CA PHE A 104 -8.24 13.46 -15.21
C PHE A 104 -9.21 14.62 -14.88
N GLU A 105 -10.30 14.72 -15.60
CA GLU A 105 -11.39 15.63 -15.26
C GLU A 105 -11.96 15.29 -13.88
N ASN A 106 -12.23 13.99 -13.64
CA ASN A 106 -12.59 13.42 -12.36
C ASN A 106 -11.51 12.42 -11.93
N SER A 107 -10.59 12.87 -11.07
CA SER A 107 -9.48 12.08 -10.56
C SER A 107 -9.96 11.03 -9.55
N THR A 108 -9.53 9.80 -9.73
CA THR A 108 -9.70 8.72 -8.73
C THR A 108 -8.43 7.88 -8.66
N LYS A 109 -8.13 7.36 -7.46
CA LYS A 109 -6.99 6.49 -7.23
C LYS A 109 -6.99 5.28 -8.18
N SER A 110 -8.16 4.68 -8.42
CA SER A 110 -8.29 3.53 -9.30
C SER A 110 -7.95 3.85 -10.76
N LYS A 111 -8.37 5.02 -11.28
CA LYS A 111 -8.02 5.44 -12.65
C LYS A 111 -6.51 5.65 -12.80
N ALA A 112 -5.90 6.29 -11.81
CA ALA A 112 -4.46 6.53 -11.79
C ALA A 112 -3.69 5.21 -11.79
N LEU A 113 -4.05 4.26 -10.92
CA LEU A 113 -3.42 2.94 -10.84
C LEU A 113 -3.61 2.14 -12.13
N ASN A 114 -4.81 2.10 -12.70
CA ASN A 114 -5.06 1.37 -13.95
C ASN A 114 -4.19 1.92 -15.09
N LEU A 115 -4.11 3.25 -15.23
CA LEU A 115 -3.29 3.85 -16.27
C LEU A 115 -1.80 3.51 -16.08
N ALA A 116 -1.30 3.56 -14.84
CA ALA A 116 0.08 3.20 -14.57
C ALA A 116 0.35 1.72 -14.89
N MET A 117 -0.53 0.82 -14.48
CA MET A 117 -0.42 -0.62 -14.77
C MET A 117 -0.44 -0.95 -16.27
N GLU A 118 -1.06 -0.11 -17.11
CA GLU A 118 -1.02 -0.25 -18.57
C GLU A 118 0.31 0.22 -19.20
N GLN A 119 1.04 1.10 -18.49
CA GLN A 119 2.26 1.74 -19.01
C GLN A 119 3.54 1.07 -18.53
N ILE A 120 3.53 0.47 -17.33
CA ILE A 120 4.69 -0.21 -16.76
C ILE A 120 4.87 -1.60 -17.38
N GLY A 121 6.09 -2.12 -17.28
CA GLY A 121 6.43 -3.48 -17.76
C GLY A 121 5.85 -4.60 -16.89
N ASP A 122 6.31 -5.81 -17.13
CA ASP A 122 5.90 -6.99 -16.38
C ASP A 122 6.62 -7.04 -15.02
N TYR A 123 5.84 -7.20 -13.95
CA TYR A 123 6.29 -7.36 -12.58
C TYR A 123 5.61 -8.56 -11.93
N ASP A 124 6.32 -9.19 -10.98
CA ASP A 124 5.76 -10.29 -10.18
C ASP A 124 4.83 -9.78 -9.10
N ILE A 125 5.11 -8.58 -8.57
CA ILE A 125 4.38 -7.97 -7.44
C ILE A 125 4.10 -6.49 -7.74
N ALA A 126 2.86 -6.07 -7.58
CA ALA A 126 2.47 -4.67 -7.55
C ALA A 126 2.20 -4.24 -6.10
N LEU A 127 3.01 -3.33 -5.58
CA LEU A 127 2.87 -2.74 -4.26
C LEU A 127 2.22 -1.35 -4.39
N VAL A 128 1.02 -1.17 -3.84
CA VAL A 128 0.35 0.14 -3.80
C VAL A 128 0.67 0.83 -2.48
N LEU A 129 1.32 1.98 -2.54
CA LEU A 129 1.72 2.79 -1.39
C LEU A 129 1.07 4.17 -1.46
N ASP A 130 0.44 4.62 -0.38
CA ASP A 130 -0.10 6.00 -0.32
C ASP A 130 1.04 7.01 -0.21
N ALA A 131 0.88 8.17 -0.84
CA ALA A 131 1.93 9.20 -0.95
C ALA A 131 2.36 9.81 0.40
N ASP A 132 1.56 9.66 1.44
CA ASP A 132 1.81 10.11 2.81
C ASP A 132 2.44 9.04 3.71
N ASN A 133 2.64 7.83 3.22
CA ASN A 133 3.23 6.72 3.96
C ASN A 133 4.73 6.61 3.67
N THR A 134 5.46 6.06 4.64
CA THR A 134 6.86 5.64 4.50
C THR A 134 7.00 4.17 4.82
N ILE A 135 7.98 3.51 4.23
CA ILE A 135 8.28 2.10 4.45
C ILE A 135 9.68 1.94 5.04
N GLU A 136 9.87 0.92 5.86
CA GLU A 136 11.18 0.59 6.44
C GLU A 136 12.10 -0.03 5.38
N ASN A 137 13.42 0.05 5.60
CA ASN A 137 14.42 -0.34 4.60
C ASN A 137 14.39 -1.82 4.19
N ASP A 138 13.88 -2.70 5.02
CA ASP A 138 13.75 -4.14 4.78
C ASP A 138 12.36 -4.58 4.30
N PHE A 139 11.47 -3.61 4.06
CA PHE A 139 10.05 -3.89 3.73
C PHE A 139 9.90 -4.75 2.47
N LEU A 140 10.66 -4.47 1.40
CA LEU A 140 10.58 -5.26 0.18
C LEU A 140 11.12 -6.70 0.37
N CYS A 141 12.12 -6.90 1.23
CA CYS A 141 12.58 -8.24 1.59
C CYS A 141 11.46 -9.03 2.28
N GLN A 142 10.77 -8.40 3.23
CA GLN A 142 9.66 -9.04 3.95
C GLN A 142 8.50 -9.40 3.00
N ILE A 143 8.16 -8.51 2.06
CA ILE A 143 7.16 -8.79 1.03
C ILE A 143 7.58 -9.96 0.15
N ASN A 144 8.83 -9.97 -0.31
CA ASN A 144 9.36 -11.05 -1.13
C ASN A 144 9.31 -12.42 -0.42
N GLU A 145 9.66 -12.48 0.87
CA GLU A 145 9.56 -13.69 1.69
C GLU A 145 8.12 -14.21 1.78
N ILE A 146 7.15 -13.32 2.00
CA ILE A 146 5.73 -13.71 2.09
C ILE A 146 5.24 -14.29 0.74
N PHE A 147 5.58 -13.64 -0.36
CA PHE A 147 5.22 -14.08 -1.71
C PHE A 147 6.07 -15.25 -2.24
N ALA A 148 7.07 -15.72 -1.50
CA ALA A 148 7.73 -17.01 -1.78
C ALA A 148 6.76 -18.20 -1.67
N ASN A 149 5.72 -18.07 -0.84
CA ASN A 149 4.64 -19.04 -0.79
C ASN A 149 3.69 -18.85 -1.98
N PRO A 150 3.60 -19.79 -2.92
CA PRO A 150 2.78 -19.65 -4.14
C PRO A 150 1.26 -19.59 -3.89
N SER A 151 0.81 -19.95 -2.68
CA SER A 151 -0.59 -19.82 -2.30
C SER A 151 -0.98 -18.39 -1.90
N VAL A 152 -0.01 -17.50 -1.66
CA VAL A 152 -0.24 -16.11 -1.30
C VAL A 152 -0.38 -15.27 -2.56
N GLN A 153 -1.54 -14.67 -2.75
CA GLN A 153 -1.83 -13.79 -3.89
C GLN A 153 -1.97 -12.32 -3.50
N ILE A 154 -2.39 -12.05 -2.26
CA ILE A 154 -2.62 -10.68 -1.76
C ILE A 154 -2.08 -10.58 -0.34
N VAL A 155 -1.38 -9.48 -0.07
CA VAL A 155 -0.85 -9.14 1.25
C VAL A 155 -1.26 -7.72 1.60
N GLN A 156 -1.72 -7.52 2.82
CA GLN A 156 -1.95 -6.20 3.38
C GLN A 156 -0.95 -5.94 4.50
N ALA A 157 -0.15 -4.88 4.36
CA ALA A 157 0.78 -4.46 5.39
C ALA A 157 0.07 -3.77 6.54
N HIS A 158 0.56 -4.01 7.76
CA HIS A 158 0.09 -3.31 8.94
C HIS A 158 0.67 -1.89 8.99
N ARG A 159 -0.21 -0.89 9.12
CA ARG A 159 0.20 0.51 9.28
C ARG A 159 0.40 0.83 10.76
N THR A 160 1.50 1.49 11.06
CA THR A 160 1.79 2.04 12.39
C THR A 160 1.87 3.57 12.33
N ALA A 161 1.53 4.24 13.43
CA ALA A 161 1.65 5.69 13.48
C ALA A 161 3.13 6.10 13.49
N LYS A 162 3.52 7.00 12.60
CA LYS A 162 4.90 7.50 12.45
C LYS A 162 5.42 8.22 13.70
N ASN A 163 4.55 8.82 14.51
CA ASN A 163 4.88 9.72 15.64
C ASN A 163 4.65 9.12 17.02
N THR A 164 4.78 7.80 17.19
CA THR A 164 4.57 7.15 18.49
C THR A 164 5.56 7.61 19.58
N ASN A 165 6.70 8.21 19.21
CA ASN A 165 7.77 8.62 20.13
C ASN A 165 7.82 10.15 20.43
N THR A 166 6.89 10.96 19.93
CA THR A 166 6.94 12.43 20.07
C THR A 166 5.98 12.99 21.12
N ASN A 167 5.26 12.15 21.87
CA ASN A 167 4.42 12.57 22.97
C ASN A 167 5.02 12.16 24.32
N MET A 168 6.06 12.86 24.76
CA MET A 168 6.42 13.04 26.15
C MET A 168 6.78 14.50 26.39
#